data_4224a39afb7cd25789da451bffec6463
#
_entry.id   4224a39afb7cd25789da451bffec6463
#
_cell.length_a   1.000
_cell.length_b   1.000
_cell.length_c   1.000
_cell.angle_alpha   90.00
_cell.angle_beta   90.00
_cell.angle_gamma   90.00
#
_symmetry.space_group_name_H-M   'P 1'
#
loop_
_entity.id
_entity.type
_entity.pdbx_description
1 polymer ?
#
loop_
_entity_poly.entity_id
_entity_poly.type
_entity_poly.pdbx_seq_one_letter_code
_entity_poly.pdbx_strand_id
1 'polypeptide(L)'
;MTRKNKTLIPDSIHMTNGSLDRIKRMPSTDHNERPSPYPLAAPLPEQDTHNLILDRCRDIPFYTDMTRIMNILGWDDCRHYSWLVNDIDGDWEAALPDPYACSGAELARVLAEHPHEQYIWAVFSAFAPDIAPQQINLHTLPDAESADFWQDNPKPQHPQALFEIVCWDSTCTLFIGLPDKLARRLVAAFPDCRRLQDP
;
A
#
# COMPACT_ATOMS: atom_id res chain seq x y z
N MET A 1 -43.68 -14.52 48.11
CA MET A 1 -43.14 -13.24 48.61
C MET A 1 -42.15 -12.71 47.62
N THR A 2 -42.60 -11.76 46.81
CA THR A 2 -41.91 -11.24 45.65
C THR A 2 -41.40 -9.83 45.97
N ARG A 3 -40.09 -9.61 45.97
CA ARG A 3 -39.53 -8.24 46.09
C ARG A 3 -39.14 -7.74 44.70
N LYS A 4 -39.82 -6.69 44.24
CA LYS A 4 -39.49 -5.89 43.07
C LYS A 4 -38.39 -4.89 43.47
N ASN A 5 -37.26 -4.94 42.78
CA ASN A 5 -36.25 -3.89 42.80
C ASN A 5 -36.51 -2.91 41.64
N LYS A 6 -36.72 -1.67 41.99
CA LYS A 6 -36.99 -0.55 41.11
C LYS A 6 -35.64 0.15 40.88
N THR A 7 -35.11 0.10 39.68
CA THR A 7 -33.89 0.82 39.29
C THR A 7 -34.29 2.23 38.89
N LEU A 8 -33.76 3.22 39.58
CA LEU A 8 -33.88 4.64 39.32
C LEU A 8 -32.97 5.03 38.15
N ILE A 9 -33.55 5.76 37.20
CA ILE A 9 -32.84 6.42 36.10
C ILE A 9 -32.44 7.81 36.62
N PRO A 10 -31.18 8.23 36.53
CA PRO A 10 -30.82 9.62 36.83
C PRO A 10 -31.10 10.53 35.64
N ASP A 11 -31.63 11.72 35.98
CA ASP A 11 -32.05 12.81 35.12
C ASP A 11 -30.90 13.43 34.29
N SER A 12 -31.30 13.87 33.14
CA SER A 12 -30.75 14.85 32.18
C SER A 12 -29.59 15.73 32.66
N ILE A 13 -28.44 15.57 32.01
CA ILE A 13 -27.37 16.58 32.05
C ILE A 13 -27.62 17.57 30.92
N HIS A 14 -27.91 18.81 31.30
CA HIS A 14 -27.97 19.99 30.46
C HIS A 14 -26.59 20.24 29.84
N MET A 15 -26.49 20.11 28.53
CA MET A 15 -25.32 20.61 27.77
C MET A 15 -25.50 22.12 27.54
N THR A 16 -24.69 22.89 28.22
CA THR A 16 -24.51 24.32 27.95
C THR A 16 -23.65 24.48 26.69
N ASN A 17 -24.19 25.23 25.73
CA ASN A 17 -23.45 25.78 24.58
C ASN A 17 -22.30 26.67 25.09
N GLY A 18 -21.07 26.24 24.91
CA GLY A 18 -19.87 26.96 25.31
C GLY A 18 -18.74 26.76 24.29
N SER A 19 -18.59 27.77 23.43
CA SER A 19 -17.34 28.17 22.80
C SER A 19 -16.69 27.23 21.77
N LEU A 20 -17.23 27.27 20.57
CA LEU A 20 -16.51 27.02 19.31
C LEU A 20 -15.63 28.24 18.97
N ASP A 21 -14.51 28.44 19.67
CA ASP A 21 -13.50 29.41 19.23
C ASP A 21 -12.19 29.17 19.98
N ARG A 22 -11.40 28.25 19.45
CA ARG A 22 -9.93 28.20 19.60
C ARG A 22 -9.29 27.05 18.83
N ILE A 23 -9.52 26.96 17.53
CA ILE A 23 -8.54 26.32 16.67
C ILE A 23 -7.42 27.36 16.48
N LYS A 24 -6.47 27.36 17.42
CA LYS A 24 -5.19 28.03 17.21
C LYS A 24 -4.58 27.38 15.97
N ARG A 25 -4.46 28.17 14.89
CA ARG A 25 -3.54 27.88 13.78
C ARG A 25 -2.19 27.59 14.42
N MET A 26 -1.76 26.35 14.33
CA MET A 26 -0.34 26.03 14.54
C MET A 26 0.43 26.82 13.50
N PRO A 27 1.52 27.49 13.88
CA PRO A 27 2.36 28.13 12.89
C PRO A 27 2.86 27.04 11.94
N SER A 28 2.70 27.29 10.65
CA SER A 28 3.37 26.55 9.58
C SER A 28 4.86 26.53 9.94
N THR A 29 5.35 25.38 10.39
CA THR A 29 6.79 25.18 10.48
C THR A 29 7.29 25.20 9.06
N ASP A 30 7.98 26.27 8.71
CA ASP A 30 8.86 26.35 7.54
C ASP A 30 9.81 25.16 7.62
N HIS A 31 9.40 24.06 6.98
CA HIS A 31 10.31 22.96 6.71
C HIS A 31 11.30 23.54 5.69
N ASN A 32 12.45 23.93 6.20
CA ASN A 32 13.63 24.20 5.41
C ASN A 32 13.95 22.88 4.67
N GLU A 33 13.30 22.69 3.52
CA GLU A 33 13.42 21.52 2.66
C GLU A 33 14.88 21.44 2.23
N ARG A 34 15.66 20.61 2.91
CA ARG A 34 17.00 20.30 2.39
C ARG A 34 16.75 19.56 1.07
N PRO A 35 17.34 20.04 -0.03
CA PRO A 35 17.21 19.36 -1.31
C PRO A 35 17.59 17.89 -1.16
N SER A 36 16.84 17.01 -1.80
CA SER A 36 17.16 15.58 -1.85
C SER A 36 18.62 15.43 -2.32
N PRO A 37 19.45 14.60 -1.68
CA PRO A 37 20.80 14.33 -2.17
C PRO A 37 20.79 13.49 -3.44
N TYR A 38 19.64 12.93 -3.79
CA TYR A 38 19.45 12.14 -4.99
C TYR A 38 18.92 13.03 -6.11
N PRO A 39 19.41 12.88 -7.35
CA PRO A 39 18.82 13.55 -8.49
C PRO A 39 17.37 13.09 -8.65
N LEU A 40 16.50 13.99 -9.06
CA LEU A 40 15.14 13.62 -9.45
C LEU A 40 15.22 12.54 -10.53
N ALA A 41 14.33 11.57 -10.45
CA ALA A 41 14.23 10.52 -11.45
C ALA A 41 13.97 11.15 -12.84
N ALA A 42 14.56 10.54 -13.86
CA ALA A 42 14.27 10.93 -15.24
C ALA A 42 12.77 10.71 -15.53
N PRO A 43 12.16 11.55 -16.41
CA PRO A 43 10.78 11.34 -16.83
C PRO A 43 10.57 9.92 -17.35
N LEU A 44 9.43 9.31 -17.00
CA LEU A 44 9.09 7.98 -17.50
C LEU A 44 8.97 8.02 -19.03
N PRO A 45 9.55 7.04 -19.73
CA PRO A 45 9.35 6.89 -21.17
C PRO A 45 7.87 6.58 -21.48
N GLU A 46 7.48 6.79 -22.73
CA GLU A 46 6.14 6.42 -23.19
C GLU A 46 6.12 4.89 -23.45
N GLN A 47 5.49 4.16 -22.57
CA GLN A 47 5.32 2.69 -22.66
C GLN A 47 4.12 2.26 -21.81
N ASP A 48 3.57 1.07 -22.09
CA ASP A 48 2.36 0.58 -21.42
C ASP A 48 2.57 0.22 -19.95
N THR A 49 3.76 -0.28 -19.61
CA THR A 49 4.09 -0.73 -18.26
C THR A 49 5.52 -0.34 -17.86
N HIS A 50 5.78 -0.27 -16.56
CA HIS A 50 7.04 0.16 -15.99
C HIS A 50 7.52 -0.76 -14.88
N ASN A 51 8.83 -0.97 -14.81
CA ASN A 51 9.51 -1.56 -13.67
C ASN A 51 10.18 -0.44 -12.87
N LEU A 52 9.71 -0.22 -11.63
CA LEU A 52 10.13 0.89 -10.79
C LEU A 52 10.62 0.38 -9.43
N ILE A 53 11.40 1.22 -8.75
CA ILE A 53 11.86 0.99 -7.38
C ILE A 53 11.67 2.26 -6.54
N LEU A 54 11.18 2.08 -5.32
CA LEU A 54 11.07 3.10 -4.29
C LEU A 54 12.04 2.75 -3.15
N ASP A 55 13.22 3.38 -3.13
CA ASP A 55 14.32 3.08 -2.20
C ASP A 55 15.03 4.33 -1.65
N ARG A 56 14.63 5.53 -2.07
CA ARG A 56 15.37 6.77 -1.79
C ARG A 56 14.52 7.92 -1.24
N CYS A 57 13.22 7.72 -1.08
CA CYS A 57 12.32 8.78 -0.61
C CYS A 57 12.54 9.07 0.88
N ARG A 58 12.71 10.36 1.25
CA ARG A 58 12.99 10.78 2.63
C ARG A 58 11.74 11.01 3.48
N ASP A 59 10.60 11.25 2.83
CA ASP A 59 9.40 11.72 3.50
C ASP A 59 8.43 10.59 3.85
N ILE A 60 8.91 9.34 3.82
CA ILE A 60 8.16 8.18 4.23
C ILE A 60 8.88 7.47 5.38
N PRO A 61 8.15 7.04 6.41
CA PRO A 61 8.74 6.33 7.55
C PRO A 61 9.36 4.99 7.14
N PHE A 62 8.75 4.29 6.18
CA PHE A 62 9.25 3.04 5.59
C PHE A 62 8.71 2.85 4.18
N TYR A 63 9.48 2.19 3.32
CA TYR A 63 9.19 2.05 1.89
C TYR A 63 8.05 1.06 1.61
N THR A 64 7.78 0.14 2.52
CA THR A 64 6.81 -0.96 2.37
C THR A 64 5.44 -0.64 3.01
N ASP A 65 5.11 0.64 3.21
CA ASP A 65 3.76 1.10 3.63
C ASP A 65 2.75 0.90 2.49
N MET A 66 2.16 -0.28 2.45
CA MET A 66 1.22 -0.65 1.37
C MET A 66 -0.06 0.17 1.41
N THR A 67 -0.51 0.61 2.58
CA THR A 67 -1.66 1.51 2.69
C THR A 67 -1.39 2.83 1.98
N ARG A 68 -0.22 3.40 2.20
CA ARG A 68 0.20 4.65 1.54
C ARG A 68 0.41 4.46 0.03
N ILE A 69 1.08 3.39 -0.38
CA ILE A 69 1.31 3.06 -1.78
C ILE A 69 -0.02 2.92 -2.52
N MET A 70 -0.96 2.12 -2.01
CA MET A 70 -2.26 1.90 -2.64
C MET A 70 -3.11 3.18 -2.70
N ASN A 71 -3.03 4.06 -1.68
CA ASN A 71 -3.67 5.37 -1.71
C ASN A 71 -3.14 6.25 -2.85
N ILE A 72 -1.83 6.22 -3.12
CA ILE A 72 -1.20 6.96 -4.21
C ILE A 72 -1.55 6.36 -5.57
N LEU A 73 -1.51 5.05 -5.72
CA LEU A 73 -1.93 4.36 -6.93
C LEU A 73 -3.41 4.62 -7.24
N GLY A 74 -4.22 4.84 -6.21
CA GLY A 74 -5.64 5.18 -6.27
C GLY A 74 -6.53 3.96 -6.12
N TRP A 75 -7.29 3.92 -5.03
CA TRP A 75 -8.20 2.83 -4.72
C TRP A 75 -9.28 2.60 -5.78
N ASP A 76 -9.70 3.64 -6.50
CA ASP A 76 -10.68 3.48 -7.57
C ASP A 76 -10.16 2.56 -8.69
N ASP A 77 -8.87 2.61 -8.97
CA ASP A 77 -8.23 1.69 -9.92
C ASP A 77 -7.88 0.36 -9.24
N CYS A 78 -7.26 0.37 -8.06
CA CYS A 78 -6.81 -0.83 -7.36
C CYS A 78 -7.96 -1.80 -6.99
N ARG A 79 -9.17 -1.28 -6.72
CA ARG A 79 -10.36 -2.09 -6.43
C ARG A 79 -10.89 -2.88 -7.62
N HIS A 80 -10.51 -2.53 -8.84
CA HIS A 80 -10.94 -3.27 -10.02
C HIS A 80 -10.17 -4.58 -10.22
N TYR A 81 -8.98 -4.71 -9.63
CA TYR A 81 -8.18 -5.93 -9.71
C TYR A 81 -8.63 -6.95 -8.66
N SER A 82 -8.43 -8.22 -8.96
CA SER A 82 -8.29 -9.25 -7.94
C SER A 82 -6.82 -9.31 -7.49
N TRP A 83 -6.58 -9.73 -6.27
CA TRP A 83 -5.26 -9.70 -5.67
C TRP A 83 -4.89 -11.05 -5.05
N LEU A 84 -3.63 -11.40 -5.13
CA LEU A 84 -2.98 -12.42 -4.34
C LEU A 84 -1.90 -11.73 -3.52
N VAL A 85 -1.94 -11.91 -2.21
CA VAL A 85 -0.87 -11.48 -1.31
C VAL A 85 -0.25 -12.75 -0.74
N ASN A 86 1.05 -12.89 -0.87
CA ASN A 86 1.77 -14.04 -0.35
C ASN A 86 3.20 -13.69 0.04
N ASP A 87 3.86 -14.66 0.68
CA ASP A 87 5.21 -14.54 1.21
C ASP A 87 5.31 -13.38 2.22
N ILE A 88 4.32 -13.36 3.13
CA ILE A 88 4.10 -12.26 4.06
C ILE A 88 4.98 -12.45 5.29
N ASP A 89 5.96 -11.57 5.46
CA ASP A 89 6.77 -11.42 6.68
C ASP A 89 6.71 -9.96 7.13
N GLY A 90 6.44 -9.75 8.42
CA GLY A 90 6.30 -8.42 9.00
C GLY A 90 5.65 -8.45 10.38
N ASP A 91 5.40 -7.28 10.94
CA ASP A 91 4.77 -7.11 12.26
C ASP A 91 3.34 -7.72 12.33
N TRP A 92 2.86 -8.23 11.24
CA TRP A 92 1.47 -8.53 10.93
C TRP A 92 1.14 -9.96 10.52
N GLU A 93 2.09 -10.82 10.61
CA GLU A 93 2.06 -12.23 10.20
C GLU A 93 0.80 -13.01 10.63
N ALA A 94 0.11 -12.55 11.68
CA ALA A 94 -1.05 -13.25 12.24
C ALA A 94 -2.41 -12.82 11.66
N ALA A 95 -2.49 -11.77 10.86
CA ALA A 95 -3.78 -11.18 10.49
C ALA A 95 -4.31 -11.61 9.12
N LEU A 96 -3.44 -12.04 8.19
CA LEU A 96 -3.85 -12.57 6.90
C LEU A 96 -3.39 -14.03 6.74
N PRO A 97 -4.21 -14.89 6.11
CA PRO A 97 -3.70 -16.16 5.64
C PRO A 97 -2.63 -15.93 4.56
N ASP A 98 -1.64 -16.79 4.49
CA ASP A 98 -0.63 -16.80 3.45
C ASP A 98 -0.67 -18.15 2.71
N PRO A 99 -1.01 -18.19 1.41
CA PRO A 99 -1.39 -17.08 0.51
C PRO A 99 -2.82 -16.56 0.76
N TYR A 100 -3.03 -15.27 0.46
CA TYR A 100 -4.32 -14.60 0.58
C TYR A 100 -4.82 -14.07 -0.76
N ALA A 101 -5.80 -14.76 -1.35
CA ALA A 101 -6.46 -14.31 -2.58
C ALA A 101 -7.76 -13.57 -2.23
N CYS A 102 -7.90 -12.33 -2.69
CA CYS A 102 -9.02 -11.45 -2.34
C CYS A 102 -9.43 -10.50 -3.47
N SER A 103 -10.60 -9.88 -3.35
CA SER A 103 -10.99 -8.78 -4.20
C SER A 103 -10.25 -7.50 -3.82
N GLY A 104 -10.10 -6.55 -4.76
CA GLY A 104 -9.50 -5.26 -4.45
C GLY A 104 -10.30 -4.46 -3.41
N ALA A 105 -11.62 -4.68 -3.30
CA ALA A 105 -12.42 -4.08 -2.23
C ALA A 105 -12.07 -4.65 -0.86
N GLU A 106 -11.82 -5.95 -0.78
CA GLU A 106 -11.42 -6.62 0.46
C GLU A 106 -10.00 -6.25 0.85
N LEU A 107 -9.07 -6.21 -0.10
CA LEU A 107 -7.71 -5.71 0.17
C LEU A 107 -7.74 -4.29 0.74
N ALA A 108 -8.58 -3.41 0.15
CA ALA A 108 -8.73 -2.04 0.66
C ALA A 108 -9.22 -2.00 2.10
N ARG A 109 -10.19 -2.85 2.46
CA ARG A 109 -10.70 -2.96 3.83
C ARG A 109 -9.61 -3.42 4.79
N VAL A 110 -8.91 -4.47 4.43
CA VAL A 110 -7.85 -5.06 5.26
C VAL A 110 -6.72 -4.05 5.52
N LEU A 111 -6.20 -3.40 4.48
CA LEU A 111 -5.15 -2.39 4.64
C LEU A 111 -5.63 -1.16 5.42
N ALA A 112 -6.93 -0.81 5.36
CA ALA A 112 -7.49 0.29 6.15
C ALA A 112 -7.63 -0.04 7.65
N GLU A 113 -7.83 -1.32 7.98
CA GLU A 113 -7.88 -1.79 9.38
C GLU A 113 -6.50 -1.80 10.03
N HIS A 114 -5.45 -1.82 9.22
CA HIS A 114 -4.06 -1.92 9.62
C HIS A 114 -3.20 -0.88 8.87
N PRO A 115 -3.45 0.40 9.11
CA PRO A 115 -2.71 1.46 8.44
C PRO A 115 -1.26 1.52 8.95
N HIS A 116 -0.34 1.78 8.03
CA HIS A 116 1.08 1.97 8.34
C HIS A 116 1.82 0.74 8.88
N GLU A 117 1.35 -0.45 8.50
CA GLU A 117 2.09 -1.68 8.75
C GLU A 117 3.32 -1.75 7.83
N GLN A 118 4.42 -2.19 8.40
CA GLN A 118 5.66 -2.43 7.66
C GLN A 118 5.76 -3.91 7.29
N TYR A 119 5.90 -4.19 6.01
CA TYR A 119 6.24 -5.52 5.52
C TYR A 119 7.76 -5.63 5.41
N ILE A 120 8.33 -6.73 5.92
CA ILE A 120 9.72 -7.10 5.64
C ILE A 120 9.76 -7.68 4.24
N TRP A 121 8.95 -8.71 4.00
CA TRP A 121 8.74 -9.35 2.72
C TRP A 121 7.25 -9.45 2.43
N ALA A 122 6.84 -9.28 1.21
CA ALA A 122 5.53 -9.64 0.69
C ALA A 122 5.49 -9.43 -0.83
N VAL A 123 4.64 -10.21 -1.51
CA VAL A 123 4.31 -9.94 -2.92
C VAL A 123 2.80 -9.71 -3.04
N PHE A 124 2.43 -8.59 -3.63
CA PHE A 124 1.07 -8.23 -4.00
C PHE A 124 0.91 -8.37 -5.51
N SER A 125 0.34 -9.46 -5.97
CA SER A 125 0.09 -9.72 -7.39
C SER A 125 -1.30 -9.26 -7.78
N ALA A 126 -1.42 -8.47 -8.84
CA ALA A 126 -2.68 -7.93 -9.36
C ALA A 126 -3.14 -8.70 -10.60
N PHE A 127 -4.40 -9.09 -10.62
CA PHE A 127 -5.01 -9.88 -11.69
C PHE A 127 -6.11 -9.09 -12.39
N ALA A 128 -6.36 -9.42 -13.65
CA ALA A 128 -7.43 -8.80 -14.42
C ALA A 128 -8.80 -8.90 -13.73
N PRO A 129 -9.71 -7.92 -13.94
CA PRO A 129 -11.00 -7.87 -13.26
C PRO A 129 -11.92 -9.07 -13.53
N ASP A 130 -11.70 -9.79 -14.61
CA ASP A 130 -12.44 -10.98 -15.02
C ASP A 130 -11.92 -12.27 -14.36
N ILE A 131 -10.80 -12.20 -13.64
CA ILE A 131 -10.27 -13.32 -12.84
C ILE A 131 -10.77 -13.15 -11.40
N ALA A 132 -11.74 -13.97 -10.99
CA ALA A 132 -12.17 -13.97 -9.60
C ALA A 132 -11.08 -14.52 -8.67
N PRO A 133 -11.01 -14.09 -7.38
CA PRO A 133 -9.98 -14.56 -6.44
C PRO A 133 -9.86 -16.09 -6.36
N GLN A 134 -10.99 -16.80 -6.46
CA GLN A 134 -11.06 -18.27 -6.41
C GLN A 134 -10.50 -18.96 -7.67
N GLN A 135 -10.25 -18.21 -8.73
CA GLN A 135 -9.68 -18.70 -10.00
C GLN A 135 -8.17 -18.46 -10.09
N ILE A 136 -7.60 -17.76 -9.15
CA ILE A 136 -6.15 -17.52 -9.09
C ILE A 136 -5.45 -18.86 -8.80
N ASN A 137 -4.45 -19.18 -9.60
CA ASN A 137 -3.68 -20.41 -9.44
C ASN A 137 -2.70 -20.29 -8.26
N LEU A 138 -2.98 -20.97 -7.16
CA LEU A 138 -2.12 -20.99 -5.98
C LEU A 138 -0.97 -22.01 -6.02
N HIS A 139 -0.74 -22.69 -7.16
CA HIS A 139 0.39 -23.62 -7.31
C HIS A 139 1.67 -22.91 -7.74
N THR A 140 1.57 -21.68 -8.23
CA THR A 140 2.71 -20.85 -8.61
C THR A 140 2.65 -19.57 -7.79
N LEU A 141 3.29 -19.58 -6.64
CA LEU A 141 3.37 -18.42 -5.75
C LEU A 141 4.65 -17.65 -6.06
N PRO A 142 4.59 -16.32 -6.16
CA PRO A 142 5.78 -15.49 -6.16
C PRO A 142 6.61 -15.66 -4.90
N ASP A 143 7.91 -15.46 -5.02
CA ASP A 143 8.90 -15.47 -3.95
C ASP A 143 9.48 -14.06 -3.83
N ALA A 144 9.22 -13.39 -2.69
CA ALA A 144 9.64 -12.00 -2.46
C ALA A 144 11.18 -11.85 -2.46
N GLU A 145 11.92 -12.90 -2.05
CA GLU A 145 13.37 -12.89 -2.01
C GLU A 145 14.03 -13.26 -3.35
N SER A 146 13.23 -13.52 -4.39
CA SER A 146 13.74 -14.01 -5.67
C SER A 146 14.66 -13.01 -6.38
N ALA A 147 15.84 -13.47 -6.77
CA ALA A 147 16.77 -12.71 -7.59
C ALA A 147 16.20 -12.35 -8.99
N ASP A 148 15.12 -12.99 -9.43
CA ASP A 148 14.51 -12.73 -10.73
C ASP A 148 13.94 -11.31 -10.85
N PHE A 149 13.56 -10.69 -9.75
CA PHE A 149 13.14 -9.29 -9.74
C PHE A 149 14.26 -8.30 -10.10
N TRP A 150 15.52 -8.70 -9.96
CA TRP A 150 16.69 -7.86 -10.22
C TRP A 150 17.34 -8.08 -11.60
N GLN A 151 16.73 -8.93 -12.41
CA GLN A 151 17.20 -9.17 -13.79
C GLN A 151 16.83 -8.00 -14.71
N ASP A 152 17.43 -7.97 -15.90
CA ASP A 152 17.05 -7.00 -16.93
C ASP A 152 15.59 -7.20 -17.32
N ASN A 153 14.79 -6.12 -17.20
CA ASN A 153 13.38 -6.09 -17.55
C ASN A 153 12.55 -7.24 -16.93
N PRO A 154 12.51 -7.34 -15.58
CA PRO A 154 11.80 -8.40 -14.91
C PRO A 154 10.30 -8.39 -15.24
N LYS A 155 9.67 -9.55 -15.14
CA LYS A 155 8.24 -9.75 -15.33
C LYS A 155 7.60 -10.22 -14.04
N PRO A 156 6.28 -10.04 -13.86
CA PRO A 156 5.58 -10.67 -12.77
C PRO A 156 5.90 -12.17 -12.70
N GLN A 157 6.18 -12.66 -11.50
CA GLN A 157 6.48 -14.07 -11.29
C GLN A 157 5.25 -14.94 -11.42
N HIS A 158 4.08 -14.44 -10.97
CA HIS A 158 2.84 -15.17 -11.18
C HIS A 158 2.40 -15.05 -12.64
N PRO A 159 2.20 -16.15 -13.37
CA PRO A 159 2.00 -16.13 -14.82
C PRO A 159 0.71 -15.46 -15.29
N GLN A 160 -0.28 -15.31 -14.40
CA GLN A 160 -1.56 -14.64 -14.67
C GLN A 160 -1.58 -13.19 -14.16
N ALA A 161 -0.57 -12.74 -13.40
CA ALA A 161 -0.54 -11.40 -12.87
C ALA A 161 -0.27 -10.38 -13.99
N LEU A 162 -0.94 -9.24 -13.91
CA LEU A 162 -0.71 -8.09 -14.76
C LEU A 162 0.52 -7.30 -14.30
N PHE A 163 0.65 -7.15 -12.99
CA PHE A 163 1.78 -6.51 -12.33
C PHE A 163 1.93 -7.02 -10.90
N GLU A 164 3.08 -6.80 -10.32
CA GLU A 164 3.38 -7.14 -8.92
C GLU A 164 4.01 -5.96 -8.19
N ILE A 165 3.67 -5.84 -6.90
CA ILE A 165 4.28 -4.91 -5.95
C ILE A 165 4.98 -5.77 -4.90
N VAL A 166 6.29 -5.60 -4.76
CA VAL A 166 7.14 -6.45 -3.92
C VAL A 166 7.71 -5.61 -2.79
N CYS A 167 7.40 -5.98 -1.56
CA CYS A 167 8.09 -5.48 -0.37
C CYS A 167 9.41 -6.26 -0.24
N TRP A 168 10.55 -5.54 -0.30
CA TRP A 168 11.86 -6.15 -0.30
C TRP A 168 12.66 -5.75 0.93
N ASP A 169 12.84 -6.69 1.86
CA ASP A 169 13.69 -6.57 3.06
C ASP A 169 13.46 -5.25 3.83
N SER A 170 12.23 -4.77 3.92
CA SER A 170 11.88 -3.46 4.49
C SER A 170 12.60 -2.26 3.86
N THR A 171 13.55 -2.47 2.96
CA THR A 171 14.47 -1.44 2.45
C THR A 171 13.99 -0.77 1.18
N CYS A 172 13.13 -1.43 0.40
CA CYS A 172 12.55 -0.86 -0.80
C CYS A 172 11.23 -1.54 -1.18
N THR A 173 10.51 -0.91 -2.10
CA THR A 173 9.39 -1.53 -2.80
C THR A 173 9.68 -1.56 -4.30
N LEU A 174 9.53 -2.75 -4.90
CA LEU A 174 9.64 -2.94 -6.34
C LEU A 174 8.24 -2.95 -6.96
N PHE A 175 8.12 -2.38 -8.15
CA PHE A 175 6.90 -2.38 -8.95
C PHE A 175 7.22 -3.03 -10.29
N ILE A 176 6.72 -4.22 -10.52
CA ILE A 176 7.05 -5.04 -11.69
C ILE A 176 5.88 -5.03 -12.65
N GLY A 177 6.08 -4.50 -13.85
CA GLY A 177 5.03 -4.42 -14.86
C GLY A 177 3.93 -3.43 -14.55
N LEU A 178 4.17 -2.42 -13.69
CA LEU A 178 3.16 -1.46 -13.26
C LEU A 178 2.58 -0.69 -14.45
N PRO A 179 1.24 -0.64 -14.65
CA PRO A 179 0.61 0.11 -15.73
C PRO A 179 0.99 1.60 -15.73
N ASP A 180 1.18 2.19 -16.91
CA ASP A 180 1.66 3.59 -17.07
C ASP A 180 0.87 4.60 -16.24
N LYS A 181 -0.46 4.50 -16.22
CA LYS A 181 -1.33 5.38 -15.42
C LYS A 181 -0.95 5.35 -13.94
N LEU A 182 -0.70 4.17 -13.37
CA LEU A 182 -0.36 3.99 -11.97
C LEU A 182 1.09 4.42 -11.71
N ALA A 183 1.99 4.12 -12.63
CA ALA A 183 3.40 4.52 -12.57
C ALA A 183 3.56 6.04 -12.53
N ARG A 184 2.82 6.78 -13.35
CA ARG A 184 2.84 8.26 -13.34
C ARG A 184 2.34 8.85 -12.03
N ARG A 185 1.31 8.27 -11.41
CA ARG A 185 0.85 8.70 -10.09
C ARG A 185 1.92 8.46 -9.03
N LEU A 186 2.56 7.29 -9.07
CA LEU A 186 3.62 6.93 -8.12
C LEU A 186 4.79 7.91 -8.21
N VAL A 187 5.32 8.17 -9.42
CA VAL A 187 6.44 9.09 -9.63
C VAL A 187 6.05 10.54 -9.31
N ALA A 188 4.80 10.95 -9.54
CA ALA A 188 4.32 12.27 -9.15
C ALA A 188 4.28 12.46 -7.62
N ALA A 189 3.97 11.41 -6.88
CA ALA A 189 3.92 11.43 -5.42
C ALA A 189 5.30 11.19 -4.78
N PHE A 190 6.14 10.40 -5.44
CA PHE A 190 7.50 10.07 -5.02
C PHE A 190 8.49 10.43 -6.15
N PRO A 191 8.95 11.68 -6.23
CA PRO A 191 9.86 12.12 -7.30
C PRO A 191 11.20 11.37 -7.33
N ASP A 192 11.58 10.76 -6.20
CA ASP A 192 12.80 9.94 -6.10
C ASP A 192 12.57 8.47 -6.52
N CYS A 193 11.32 8.09 -6.81
CA CYS A 193 11.02 6.78 -7.39
C CYS A 193 11.61 6.71 -8.81
N ARG A 194 12.40 5.69 -9.08
CA ARG A 194 13.17 5.56 -10.31
C ARG A 194 12.88 4.24 -11.02
N ARG A 195 13.34 4.14 -12.26
CA ARG A 195 13.31 2.84 -12.96
C ARG A 195 14.21 1.86 -12.24
N LEU A 196 13.80 0.61 -12.20
CA LEU A 196 14.50 -0.45 -11.48
C LEU A 196 15.94 -0.68 -12.01
N GLN A 197 16.15 -0.46 -13.31
CA GLN A 197 17.46 -0.61 -13.96
C GLN A 197 18.34 0.64 -13.89
N ASP A 198 17.82 1.78 -13.42
CA ASP A 198 18.61 3.00 -13.30
C ASP A 198 19.52 2.89 -12.05
N PRO A 199 20.80 3.26 -12.15
CA PRO A 199 21.76 3.20 -11.06
C PRO A 199 21.44 4.14 -9.88
#